data_dd7c6254deea9e129ceab9bb9c20893f
#
_entry.id   dd7c6254deea9e129ceab9bb9c20893f
#
_cell.length_a   1.000
_cell.length_b   1.000
_cell.length_c   1.000
_cell.angle_alpha   90.00
_cell.angle_beta   90.00
_cell.angle_gamma   90.00
#
_symmetry.space_group_name_H-M   'P 1'
#
loop_
_entity.id
_entity.type
_entity.pdbx_description
1 polymer ?
#
loop_
_entity_poly.entity_id
_entity_poly.type
_entity_poly.pdbx_seq_one_letter_code
_entity_poly.pdbx_strand_id
1 'polypeptide(L)'
;MATESKIKEDVVAVPVAQGDLDAVSNGTFYNPHEVLGGHLGSDKHEDVVTIRVLRPLAKSVTIITQDAETEAVHEFNGVFIALVKAIRNDDSYGVPDYRIRTEYEDGTVVVSDDPYRYLPTIGDMDMYLFGEGRHERLWEALGAHVLRYDDPMGSADGTPGEQVVGTAFTVWAPNAHAVRVVGDFNGWNGRTHAMRELGSSGVWELFVPGVGDGEIYKYEILNANNEWTMKADPMERSHEIPPRTGSVVVDSEHEWHDEAWMAKRAVTDPHNGPVSIYEVHAGSWRKDVHNYRELADKLVPYVAEEGFTHVEFMPLAEHPFSGSWGYQVTGYYAVDSRLGGPDDFKYLVDKLHEAGIGVIMDWVPAHFPKDAFALGRFDGTPLYEDPDPMRGEHPDWG
;
A
#
# COMPACT_ATOMS: atom_id res chain seq x y z
N MET A 1 -31.13 27.12 -16.33
CA MET A 1 -30.27 28.26 -16.73
C MET A 1 -29.08 28.21 -15.82
N ALA A 2 -27.98 27.63 -16.31
CA ALA A 2 -26.75 27.56 -15.58
C ALA A 2 -26.16 28.98 -15.51
N THR A 3 -25.94 29.46 -14.31
CA THR A 3 -25.23 30.73 -14.05
C THR A 3 -23.74 30.47 -14.27
N GLU A 4 -23.23 30.81 -15.44
CA GLU A 4 -21.79 30.92 -15.65
C GLU A 4 -21.20 31.89 -14.60
N SER A 5 -20.44 31.34 -13.66
CA SER A 5 -19.62 32.10 -12.74
C SER A 5 -18.49 32.73 -13.55
N LYS A 6 -18.65 33.99 -13.96
CA LYS A 6 -17.55 34.78 -14.53
C LYS A 6 -16.46 34.94 -13.47
N ILE A 7 -15.40 34.16 -13.57
CA ILE A 7 -14.15 34.40 -12.87
C ILE A 7 -13.63 35.78 -13.35
N LYS A 8 -13.33 36.66 -12.43
CA LYS A 8 -12.83 38.02 -12.74
C LYS A 8 -11.50 37.91 -13.51
N GLU A 9 -11.30 38.77 -14.51
CA GLU A 9 -10.16 38.78 -15.44
C GLU A 9 -8.76 38.89 -14.82
N ASP A 10 -8.64 38.99 -13.48
CA ASP A 10 -7.38 39.22 -12.74
C ASP A 10 -6.99 38.01 -11.84
N VAL A 11 -7.69 36.85 -11.90
CA VAL A 11 -7.37 35.72 -11.04
C VAL A 11 -6.22 34.91 -11.65
N VAL A 12 -5.10 34.88 -10.95
CA VAL A 12 -3.89 34.14 -11.35
C VAL A 12 -3.83 32.81 -10.63
N ALA A 13 -3.59 31.72 -11.36
CA ALA A 13 -3.33 30.41 -10.78
C ALA A 13 -2.12 30.45 -9.83
N VAL A 14 -2.11 29.57 -8.84
CA VAL A 14 -0.93 29.39 -7.98
C VAL A 14 0.26 29.03 -8.87
N PRO A 15 1.35 29.82 -8.87
CA PRO A 15 2.47 29.60 -9.78
C PRO A 15 3.27 28.36 -9.38
N VAL A 16 3.76 27.64 -10.38
CA VAL A 16 4.67 26.48 -10.22
C VAL A 16 5.88 26.68 -11.13
N ALA A 17 7.06 26.32 -10.65
CA ALA A 17 8.27 26.42 -11.47
C ALA A 17 8.23 25.40 -12.62
N GLN A 18 8.77 25.78 -13.77
CA GLN A 18 8.77 24.90 -14.96
C GLN A 18 9.47 23.56 -14.71
N GLY A 19 10.55 23.56 -13.89
CA GLY A 19 11.26 22.35 -13.51
C GLY A 19 10.41 21.37 -12.71
N ASP A 20 9.52 21.89 -11.84
CA ASP A 20 8.62 21.09 -11.02
C ASP A 20 7.49 20.50 -11.88
N LEU A 21 6.95 21.27 -12.84
CA LEU A 21 5.99 20.76 -13.84
C LEU A 21 6.58 19.64 -14.68
N ASP A 22 7.85 19.78 -15.09
CA ASP A 22 8.55 18.75 -15.83
C ASP A 22 8.75 17.49 -14.99
N ALA A 23 9.21 17.62 -13.72
CA ALA A 23 9.40 16.54 -12.80
C ALA A 23 8.07 15.82 -12.48
N VAL A 24 6.99 16.55 -12.24
CA VAL A 24 5.65 16.00 -12.02
C VAL A 24 5.14 15.25 -13.25
N SER A 25 5.28 15.84 -14.45
CA SER A 25 4.87 15.19 -15.71
C SER A 25 5.59 13.87 -15.96
N ASN A 26 6.83 13.77 -15.50
CA ASN A 26 7.63 12.56 -15.61
C ASN A 26 7.46 11.62 -14.39
N GLY A 27 6.72 12.02 -13.36
CA GLY A 27 6.52 11.27 -12.12
C GLY A 27 7.83 11.07 -11.33
N THR A 28 8.72 12.06 -11.35
CA THR A 28 10.00 12.07 -10.63
C THR A 28 10.07 13.11 -9.52
N PHE A 29 8.99 13.86 -9.31
CA PHE A 29 8.95 14.88 -8.28
C PHE A 29 8.76 14.23 -6.91
N TYR A 30 9.58 14.59 -5.96
CA TYR A 30 9.59 13.98 -4.61
C TYR A 30 8.35 14.31 -3.78
N ASN A 31 7.65 15.41 -4.06
CA ASN A 31 6.41 15.79 -3.39
C ASN A 31 5.33 16.27 -4.38
N PRO A 32 4.72 15.38 -5.15
CA PRO A 32 3.75 15.75 -6.18
C PRO A 32 2.53 16.51 -5.63
N HIS A 33 2.21 16.37 -4.35
CA HIS A 33 1.12 17.09 -3.70
C HIS A 33 1.38 18.60 -3.56
N GLU A 34 2.60 19.10 -3.75
CA GLU A 34 2.86 20.53 -3.82
C GLU A 34 2.43 21.16 -5.15
N VAL A 35 2.23 20.35 -6.18
CA VAL A 35 1.87 20.78 -7.53
C VAL A 35 0.50 20.29 -7.94
N LEU A 36 0.24 18.98 -7.77
CA LEU A 36 -1.02 18.33 -8.08
C LEU A 36 -2.01 18.46 -6.92
N GLY A 37 -3.30 18.26 -7.22
CA GLY A 37 -4.37 18.49 -6.26
C GLY A 37 -4.86 19.92 -6.23
N GLY A 38 -5.55 20.29 -5.17
CA GLY A 38 -6.15 21.62 -4.98
C GLY A 38 -5.33 22.52 -4.07
N HIS A 39 -5.01 23.74 -4.54
CA HIS A 39 -4.23 24.73 -3.82
C HIS A 39 -4.99 26.04 -3.71
N LEU A 40 -5.18 26.55 -2.49
CA LEU A 40 -5.79 27.85 -2.24
C LEU A 40 -4.91 28.98 -2.80
N GLY A 41 -5.54 29.96 -3.42
CA GLY A 41 -4.88 31.19 -3.79
C GLY A 41 -4.39 31.97 -2.56
N SER A 42 -3.43 32.86 -2.76
CA SER A 42 -2.88 33.68 -1.69
C SER A 42 -3.55 35.07 -1.64
N ASP A 43 -3.58 35.67 -0.45
CA ASP A 43 -3.97 37.05 -0.19
C ASP A 43 -5.36 37.44 -0.73
N LYS A 44 -5.40 38.11 -1.90
CA LYS A 44 -6.62 38.67 -2.48
C LYS A 44 -7.49 37.65 -3.22
N HIS A 45 -7.04 36.41 -3.34
CA HIS A 45 -7.66 35.33 -4.15
C HIS A 45 -7.90 34.05 -3.35
N GLU A 46 -8.03 34.15 -2.03
CA GLU A 46 -8.33 33.02 -1.14
C GLU A 46 -9.67 32.32 -1.46
N ASP A 47 -10.57 33.01 -2.18
CA ASP A 47 -11.85 32.50 -2.65
C ASP A 47 -11.73 31.62 -3.91
N VAL A 48 -10.51 31.38 -4.40
CA VAL A 48 -10.22 30.58 -5.60
C VAL A 48 -9.22 29.48 -5.27
N VAL A 49 -9.49 28.28 -5.81
CA VAL A 49 -8.62 27.12 -5.73
C VAL A 49 -8.07 26.82 -7.12
N THR A 50 -6.77 26.68 -7.21
CA THR A 50 -6.10 26.13 -8.39
C THR A 50 -6.05 24.61 -8.24
N ILE A 51 -6.68 23.86 -9.16
CA ILE A 51 -6.60 22.41 -9.23
C ILE A 51 -5.73 22.02 -10.41
N ARG A 52 -4.66 21.25 -10.15
CA ARG A 52 -3.82 20.64 -11.18
C ARG A 52 -3.94 19.13 -11.12
N VAL A 53 -4.12 18.53 -12.29
CA VAL A 53 -4.22 17.07 -12.43
C VAL A 53 -3.33 16.59 -13.56
N LEU A 54 -2.67 15.46 -13.36
CA LEU A 54 -1.87 14.80 -14.38
C LEU A 54 -2.71 13.73 -15.08
N ARG A 55 -3.05 13.98 -16.36
CA ARG A 55 -3.83 13.07 -17.21
C ARG A 55 -3.15 12.96 -18.58
N PRO A 56 -2.06 12.16 -18.68
CA PRO A 56 -1.40 11.92 -19.95
C PRO A 56 -2.40 11.36 -20.98
N LEU A 57 -2.29 11.81 -22.24
CA LEU A 57 -3.13 11.38 -23.35
C LEU A 57 -4.61 11.80 -23.25
N ALA A 58 -5.01 12.57 -22.25
CA ALA A 58 -6.37 13.11 -22.20
C ALA A 58 -6.60 14.11 -23.35
N LYS A 59 -7.76 13.98 -24.00
CA LYS A 59 -8.27 14.95 -24.96
C LYS A 59 -8.84 16.17 -24.26
N SER A 60 -9.61 15.94 -23.19
CA SER A 60 -10.15 16.99 -22.33
C SER A 60 -10.26 16.50 -20.89
N VAL A 61 -10.21 17.45 -19.95
CA VAL A 61 -10.36 17.22 -18.52
C VAL A 61 -11.36 18.21 -17.96
N THR A 62 -12.29 17.74 -17.14
CA THR A 62 -13.26 18.57 -16.43
C THR A 62 -13.18 18.31 -14.94
N ILE A 63 -13.08 19.34 -14.14
CA ILE A 63 -13.18 19.26 -12.69
C ILE A 63 -14.66 19.42 -12.31
N ILE A 64 -15.19 18.44 -11.59
CA ILE A 64 -16.58 18.39 -11.13
C ILE A 64 -16.57 18.65 -9.63
N THR A 65 -17.16 19.75 -9.20
CA THR A 65 -17.44 20.06 -7.79
C THR A 65 -18.96 19.92 -7.53
N GLN A 66 -19.36 20.01 -6.28
CA GLN A 66 -20.78 19.94 -5.91
C GLN A 66 -21.63 21.02 -6.63
N ASP A 67 -21.05 22.20 -6.89
CA ASP A 67 -21.77 23.36 -7.42
C ASP A 67 -21.57 23.58 -8.92
N ALA A 68 -20.50 23.05 -9.53
CA ALA A 68 -20.12 23.39 -10.90
C ALA A 68 -19.26 22.32 -11.57
N GLU A 69 -19.28 22.33 -12.90
CA GLU A 69 -18.31 21.66 -13.77
C GLU A 69 -17.42 22.72 -14.41
N THR A 70 -16.11 22.55 -14.29
CA THR A 70 -15.12 23.49 -14.83
C THR A 70 -14.19 22.75 -15.78
N GLU A 71 -14.15 23.17 -17.05
CA GLU A 71 -13.20 22.63 -18.01
C GLU A 71 -11.78 23.08 -17.64
N ALA A 72 -10.86 22.11 -17.56
CA ALA A 72 -9.44 22.39 -17.29
C ALA A 72 -8.69 22.67 -18.58
N VAL A 73 -7.74 23.58 -18.51
CA VAL A 73 -6.88 23.94 -19.63
C VAL A 73 -5.58 23.11 -19.56
N HIS A 74 -5.13 22.60 -20.69
CA HIS A 74 -3.83 21.94 -20.76
C HIS A 74 -2.71 22.96 -20.47
N GLU A 75 -1.93 22.70 -19.41
CA GLU A 75 -0.85 23.58 -18.97
C GLU A 75 0.50 23.10 -19.51
N PHE A 76 0.84 21.83 -19.29
CA PHE A 76 2.13 21.28 -19.69
C PHE A 76 2.11 19.75 -19.70
N ASN A 77 2.53 19.11 -20.78
CA ASN A 77 2.86 17.67 -20.90
C ASN A 77 1.92 16.70 -20.14
N GLY A 78 0.60 16.88 -20.34
CA GLY A 78 -0.44 16.08 -19.68
C GLY A 78 -0.88 16.60 -18.31
N VAL A 79 -0.32 17.71 -17.84
CA VAL A 79 -0.83 18.48 -16.71
C VAL A 79 -1.94 19.41 -17.20
N PHE A 80 -3.10 19.33 -16.55
CA PHE A 80 -4.24 20.21 -16.80
C PHE A 80 -4.52 21.04 -15.54
N ILE A 81 -4.98 22.27 -15.74
CA ILE A 81 -5.23 23.24 -14.68
C ILE A 81 -6.64 23.81 -14.77
N ALA A 82 -7.32 23.90 -13.65
CA ALA A 82 -8.61 24.57 -13.52
C ALA A 82 -8.61 25.52 -12.32
N LEU A 83 -9.39 26.59 -12.42
CA LEU A 83 -9.66 27.50 -11.31
C LEU A 83 -11.11 27.28 -10.87
N VAL A 84 -11.30 26.86 -9.63
CA VAL A 84 -12.62 26.61 -9.06
C VAL A 84 -12.84 27.49 -7.82
N LYS A 85 -14.10 27.65 -7.42
CA LYS A 85 -14.44 28.41 -6.24
C LYS A 85 -14.07 27.63 -4.98
N ALA A 86 -13.41 28.31 -4.03
CA ALA A 86 -13.15 27.76 -2.70
C ALA A 86 -14.45 27.59 -1.90
N ILE A 87 -14.52 26.57 -1.05
CA ILE A 87 -15.57 26.48 -0.03
C ILE A 87 -15.25 27.44 1.11
N ARG A 88 -16.29 28.00 1.72
CA ARG A 88 -16.13 28.87 2.89
C ARG A 88 -16.48 28.09 4.15
N ASN A 89 -15.51 27.95 5.02
CA ASN A 89 -15.66 27.40 6.37
C ASN A 89 -15.55 28.57 7.33
N ASP A 90 -16.54 28.83 8.18
CA ASP A 90 -16.61 29.95 9.15
C ASP A 90 -15.71 31.17 8.83
N ASP A 91 -14.45 31.13 9.29
CA ASP A 91 -13.49 32.23 9.12
C ASP A 91 -12.38 31.96 8.09
N SER A 92 -12.44 30.83 7.35
CA SER A 92 -11.39 30.41 6.39
C SER A 92 -11.98 29.89 5.08
N TYR A 93 -11.13 29.81 4.07
CA TYR A 93 -11.43 29.13 2.83
C TYR A 93 -10.81 27.72 2.81
N GLY A 94 -11.45 26.79 2.10
CA GLY A 94 -11.01 25.42 1.92
C GLY A 94 -11.08 24.96 0.48
N VAL A 95 -10.37 23.90 0.17
CA VAL A 95 -10.45 23.21 -1.12
C VAL A 95 -11.79 22.44 -1.16
N PRO A 96 -12.63 22.63 -2.21
CA PRO A 96 -13.86 21.85 -2.34
C PRO A 96 -13.55 20.40 -2.63
N ASP A 97 -14.48 19.51 -2.28
CA ASP A 97 -14.48 18.16 -2.83
C ASP A 97 -14.71 18.21 -4.33
N TYR A 98 -14.01 17.34 -5.07
CA TYR A 98 -14.13 17.30 -6.52
C TYR A 98 -13.86 15.91 -7.07
N ARG A 99 -14.31 15.71 -8.32
CA ARG A 99 -13.99 14.56 -9.17
C ARG A 99 -13.40 15.05 -10.47
N ILE A 100 -12.72 14.17 -11.16
CA ILE A 100 -12.05 14.44 -12.43
C ILE A 100 -12.76 13.61 -13.51
N ARG A 101 -13.38 14.26 -14.47
CA ARG A 101 -13.86 13.62 -15.70
C ARG A 101 -12.81 13.81 -16.79
N THR A 102 -12.30 12.70 -17.30
CA THR A 102 -11.30 12.66 -18.37
C THR A 102 -11.92 12.03 -19.61
N GLU A 103 -11.83 12.72 -20.76
CA GLU A 103 -12.18 12.19 -22.07
C GLU A 103 -10.90 11.92 -22.85
N TYR A 104 -10.82 10.75 -23.48
CA TYR A 104 -9.70 10.34 -24.33
C TYR A 104 -10.05 10.42 -25.82
N GLU A 105 -9.04 10.37 -26.70
CA GLU A 105 -9.23 10.48 -28.16
C GLU A 105 -10.09 9.37 -28.76
N ASP A 106 -10.12 8.20 -28.14
CA ASP A 106 -10.97 7.07 -28.55
C ASP A 106 -12.44 7.21 -28.13
N GLY A 107 -12.78 8.31 -27.44
CA GLY A 107 -14.11 8.58 -26.92
C GLY A 107 -14.39 7.96 -25.54
N THR A 108 -13.44 7.27 -24.94
CA THR A 108 -13.55 6.77 -23.55
C THR A 108 -13.68 7.94 -22.58
N VAL A 109 -14.64 7.88 -21.69
CA VAL A 109 -14.86 8.86 -20.61
C VAL A 109 -14.74 8.16 -19.27
N VAL A 110 -13.88 8.68 -18.40
CA VAL A 110 -13.66 8.15 -17.06
C VAL A 110 -13.89 9.27 -16.04
N VAL A 111 -14.66 8.97 -15.00
CA VAL A 111 -14.78 9.82 -13.81
C VAL A 111 -14.01 9.15 -12.68
N SER A 112 -13.11 9.87 -12.07
CA SER A 112 -12.24 9.35 -11.01
C SER A 112 -12.04 10.35 -9.89
N ASP A 113 -11.64 9.85 -8.73
CA ASP A 113 -11.06 10.67 -7.67
C ASP A 113 -9.64 11.12 -8.04
N ASP A 114 -9.12 12.04 -7.22
CA ASP A 114 -7.74 12.52 -7.32
C ASP A 114 -6.92 12.02 -6.12
N PRO A 115 -5.89 11.19 -6.34
CA PRO A 115 -4.99 10.75 -5.26
C PRO A 115 -4.33 11.91 -4.52
N TYR A 116 -4.13 13.03 -5.20
CA TYR A 116 -3.36 14.17 -4.68
C TYR A 116 -4.20 15.16 -3.84
N ARG A 117 -5.48 14.86 -3.61
CA ARG A 117 -6.32 15.68 -2.71
C ARG A 117 -6.25 15.26 -1.24
N TYR A 118 -5.65 14.11 -0.95
CA TYR A 118 -5.65 13.53 0.39
C TYR A 118 -4.42 13.94 1.20
N LEU A 119 -4.66 14.18 2.51
CA LEU A 119 -3.59 14.42 3.47
C LEU A 119 -2.76 13.14 3.70
N PRO A 120 -1.56 13.24 4.31
CA PRO A 120 -0.80 12.07 4.71
C PRO A 120 -1.63 11.10 5.56
N THR A 121 -1.53 9.81 5.25
CA THR A 121 -2.23 8.74 5.97
C THR A 121 -1.48 8.28 7.21
N ILE A 122 -0.17 8.55 7.28
CA ILE A 122 0.66 8.29 8.45
C ILE A 122 0.62 9.51 9.37
N GLY A 123 0.31 9.26 10.66
CA GLY A 123 0.24 10.28 11.68
C GLY A 123 1.62 10.73 12.20
N ASP A 124 1.65 11.93 12.80
CA ASP A 124 2.88 12.49 13.38
C ASP A 124 3.51 11.58 14.45
N MET A 125 2.69 10.84 15.21
CA MET A 125 3.18 9.90 16.22
C MET A 125 3.92 8.72 15.59
N ASP A 126 3.39 8.15 14.50
CA ASP A 126 4.03 7.05 13.78
C ASP A 126 5.35 7.51 13.18
N MET A 127 5.36 8.70 12.57
CA MET A 127 6.59 9.30 12.01
C MET A 127 7.63 9.60 13.09
N TYR A 128 7.21 10.06 14.27
CA TYR A 128 8.10 10.29 15.40
C TYR A 128 8.72 8.96 15.89
N LEU A 129 7.89 7.95 16.15
CA LEU A 129 8.35 6.63 16.61
C LEU A 129 9.25 5.95 15.57
N PHE A 130 8.93 6.12 14.29
CA PHE A 130 9.76 5.62 13.20
C PHE A 130 11.14 6.29 13.20
N GLY A 131 11.20 7.62 13.30
CA GLY A 131 12.45 8.38 13.35
C GLY A 131 13.33 8.05 14.56
N GLU A 132 12.72 7.68 15.68
CA GLU A 132 13.43 7.21 16.90
C GLU A 132 13.86 5.72 16.81
N GLY A 133 13.46 4.97 15.77
CA GLY A 133 13.68 3.53 15.67
C GLY A 133 12.95 2.71 16.75
N ARG A 134 11.81 3.19 17.21
CA ARG A 134 11.04 2.63 18.34
C ARG A 134 9.62 2.24 17.99
N HIS A 135 9.27 2.23 16.71
CA HIS A 135 7.92 1.89 16.27
C HIS A 135 7.72 0.37 16.28
N GLU A 136 7.13 -0.14 17.36
CA GLU A 136 6.92 -1.59 17.56
C GLU A 136 5.79 -2.19 16.72
N ARG A 137 4.99 -1.35 16.03
CA ARG A 137 3.83 -1.76 15.21
C ARG A 137 3.94 -1.19 13.79
N LEU A 138 5.12 -1.27 13.21
CA LEU A 138 5.42 -0.65 11.90
C LEU A 138 4.55 -1.19 10.76
N TRP A 139 4.09 -2.44 10.88
CA TRP A 139 3.18 -3.09 9.92
C TRP A 139 1.77 -2.46 9.87
N GLU A 140 1.42 -1.58 10.81
CA GLU A 140 0.16 -0.82 10.79
C GLU A 140 0.29 0.50 10.06
N ALA A 141 1.51 1.01 9.91
CA ALA A 141 1.81 2.28 9.27
C ALA A 141 2.40 2.11 7.87
N LEU A 142 3.33 1.16 7.68
CA LEU A 142 3.92 0.85 6.37
C LEU A 142 3.17 -0.29 5.68
N GLY A 143 3.29 -0.36 4.36
CA GLY A 143 2.61 -1.35 3.53
C GLY A 143 1.39 -0.78 2.82
N ALA A 144 0.47 -1.65 2.42
CA ALA A 144 -0.78 -1.30 1.76
C ALA A 144 -1.96 -1.49 2.73
N HIS A 145 -2.68 -0.40 3.00
CA HIS A 145 -3.82 -0.39 3.93
C HIS A 145 -5.06 0.17 3.27
N VAL A 146 -6.14 -0.61 3.26
CA VAL A 146 -7.43 -0.14 2.76
C VAL A 146 -8.05 0.83 3.76
N LEU A 147 -8.33 2.04 3.30
CA LEU A 147 -8.93 3.11 4.09
C LEU A 147 -10.28 3.51 3.49
N ARG A 148 -11.15 4.04 4.35
CA ARG A 148 -12.49 4.51 3.98
C ARG A 148 -12.68 5.93 4.49
N TYR A 149 -12.98 6.85 3.59
CA TYR A 149 -13.26 8.24 3.90
C TYR A 149 -14.71 8.57 3.58
N ASP A 150 -15.39 9.28 4.49
CA ASP A 150 -16.68 9.85 4.20
C ASP A 150 -16.51 10.96 3.15
N ASP A 151 -17.32 10.91 2.10
CA ASP A 151 -17.27 11.89 1.02
C ASP A 151 -18.66 12.42 0.72
N PRO A 152 -18.88 13.73 0.87
CA PRO A 152 -20.18 14.35 0.64
C PRO A 152 -20.62 14.29 -0.84
N MET A 153 -19.70 14.06 -1.77
CA MET A 153 -20.03 13.87 -3.19
C MET A 153 -20.35 12.41 -3.52
N GLY A 154 -20.11 11.47 -2.59
CA GLY A 154 -20.22 10.04 -2.84
C GLY A 154 -19.04 9.49 -3.66
N SER A 155 -19.15 8.22 -4.07
CA SER A 155 -18.13 7.60 -4.90
C SER A 155 -18.02 8.24 -6.30
N ALA A 156 -16.91 7.99 -7.00
CA ALA A 156 -16.67 8.54 -8.35
C ALA A 156 -17.71 8.09 -9.39
N ASP A 157 -18.44 6.99 -9.14
CA ASP A 157 -19.55 6.52 -9.97
C ASP A 157 -20.86 7.27 -9.75
N GLY A 158 -20.88 8.23 -8.80
CA GLY A 158 -22.01 9.11 -8.52
C GLY A 158 -23.03 8.55 -7.54
N THR A 159 -22.69 7.50 -6.76
CA THR A 159 -23.56 6.97 -5.71
C THR A 159 -23.54 7.90 -4.49
N PRO A 160 -24.60 8.62 -4.16
CA PRO A 160 -24.61 9.60 -3.07
C PRO A 160 -24.50 8.93 -1.70
N GLY A 161 -23.68 9.52 -0.83
CA GLY A 161 -23.54 9.10 0.56
C GLY A 161 -22.69 7.84 0.77
N GLU A 162 -22.01 7.35 -0.26
CA GLU A 162 -21.02 6.29 -0.15
C GLU A 162 -19.65 6.85 0.25
N GLN A 163 -18.88 5.99 0.89
CA GLN A 163 -17.50 6.29 1.26
C GLN A 163 -16.58 6.15 0.06
N VAL A 164 -15.54 6.98 0.00
CA VAL A 164 -14.40 6.72 -0.88
C VAL A 164 -13.56 5.63 -0.23
N VAL A 165 -13.51 4.48 -0.87
CA VAL A 165 -12.64 3.37 -0.50
C VAL A 165 -11.38 3.45 -1.36
N GLY A 166 -10.22 3.28 -0.76
CA GLY A 166 -8.94 3.28 -1.46
C GLY A 166 -7.84 2.67 -0.61
N THR A 167 -6.66 2.56 -1.17
CA THR A 167 -5.50 2.00 -0.49
C THR A 167 -4.43 3.06 -0.25
N ALA A 168 -3.98 3.18 0.99
CA ALA A 168 -2.77 3.90 1.35
C ALA A 168 -1.57 2.98 1.12
N PHE A 169 -0.69 3.38 0.21
CA PHE A 169 0.57 2.70 -0.07
C PHE A 169 1.71 3.45 0.59
N THR A 170 2.52 2.75 1.38
CA THR A 170 3.59 3.36 2.15
C THR A 170 4.82 2.48 2.17
N VAL A 171 5.99 3.05 1.82
CA VAL A 171 7.25 2.31 1.78
C VAL A 171 8.42 3.15 2.25
N TRP A 172 9.38 2.51 2.92
CA TRP A 172 10.64 3.15 3.31
C TRP A 172 11.72 2.88 2.25
N ALA A 173 12.17 3.95 1.60
CA ALA A 173 13.22 3.93 0.58
C ALA A 173 14.05 5.23 0.68
N PRO A 174 14.91 5.36 1.71
CA PRO A 174 15.55 6.64 2.07
C PRO A 174 16.59 7.13 1.07
N ASN A 175 17.05 6.28 0.17
CA ASN A 175 18.03 6.67 -0.86
C ASN A 175 17.41 6.73 -2.26
N ALA A 176 16.08 6.60 -2.36
CA ALA A 176 15.36 6.76 -3.60
C ALA A 176 15.27 8.24 -4.00
N HIS A 177 15.35 8.51 -5.31
CA HIS A 177 15.11 9.85 -5.87
C HIS A 177 13.63 10.09 -6.19
N ALA A 178 12.87 9.02 -6.45
CA ALA A 178 11.42 9.03 -6.64
C ALA A 178 10.85 7.63 -6.39
N VAL A 179 9.62 7.56 -5.94
CA VAL A 179 8.87 6.31 -5.80
C VAL A 179 7.48 6.48 -6.41
N ARG A 180 7.00 5.44 -7.08
CA ARG A 180 5.65 5.34 -7.65
C ARG A 180 5.04 4.02 -7.25
N VAL A 181 3.73 4.00 -7.08
CA VAL A 181 3.00 2.74 -6.99
C VAL A 181 2.46 2.36 -8.38
N VAL A 182 2.63 1.09 -8.75
CA VAL A 182 2.19 0.52 -10.03
C VAL A 182 1.36 -0.74 -9.79
N GLY A 183 0.40 -0.97 -10.64
CA GLY A 183 -0.48 -2.13 -10.58
C GLY A 183 -1.44 -2.17 -11.77
N ASP A 184 -2.38 -3.10 -11.75
CA ASP A 184 -3.38 -3.22 -12.81
C ASP A 184 -4.25 -1.95 -12.91
N PHE A 185 -4.50 -1.28 -11.77
CA PHE A 185 -5.29 -0.03 -11.67
C PHE A 185 -4.70 1.16 -12.48
N ASN A 186 -3.43 1.12 -12.85
CA ASN A 186 -2.81 2.15 -13.70
C ASN A 186 -2.04 1.58 -14.89
N GLY A 187 -2.34 0.32 -15.27
CA GLY A 187 -1.71 -0.37 -16.39
C GLY A 187 -0.19 -0.51 -16.24
N TRP A 188 0.29 -0.62 -15.01
CA TRP A 188 1.71 -0.71 -14.64
C TRP A 188 2.54 0.49 -15.07
N ASN A 189 1.92 1.67 -15.16
CA ASN A 189 2.57 2.93 -15.47
C ASN A 189 2.40 3.91 -14.29
N GLY A 190 3.44 4.04 -13.50
CA GLY A 190 3.39 4.80 -12.24
C GLY A 190 3.43 6.34 -12.41
N ARG A 191 3.51 6.90 -13.60
CA ARG A 191 3.63 8.36 -13.80
C ARG A 191 2.52 9.16 -13.14
N THR A 192 1.31 8.62 -13.11
CA THR A 192 0.13 9.27 -12.52
C THR A 192 -0.06 8.95 -11.03
N HIS A 193 0.81 8.13 -10.47
CA HIS A 193 0.77 7.69 -9.07
C HIS A 193 2.15 7.80 -8.41
N ALA A 194 2.82 8.94 -8.65
CA ALA A 194 4.04 9.29 -7.93
C ALA A 194 3.72 9.56 -6.46
N MET A 195 4.51 8.99 -5.57
CA MET A 195 4.35 9.10 -4.13
C MET A 195 5.08 10.33 -3.60
N ARG A 196 4.62 10.89 -2.48
CA ARG A 196 5.33 11.97 -1.77
C ARG A 196 6.26 11.40 -0.74
N GLU A 197 7.43 11.99 -0.59
CA GLU A 197 8.30 11.76 0.55
C GLU A 197 7.79 12.54 1.77
N LEU A 198 7.70 11.89 2.93
CA LEU A 198 7.26 12.53 4.17
C LEU A 198 8.42 13.21 4.88
N GLY A 199 8.64 14.46 4.56
CA GLY A 199 9.77 15.24 5.06
C GLY A 199 11.11 14.70 4.55
N SER A 200 12.03 14.38 5.46
CA SER A 200 13.34 13.77 5.17
C SER A 200 13.49 12.38 5.77
N SER A 201 12.37 11.69 5.98
CA SER A 201 12.36 10.38 6.65
C SER A 201 12.74 9.22 5.73
N GLY A 202 12.66 9.44 4.42
CA GLY A 202 12.75 8.38 3.42
C GLY A 202 11.49 7.50 3.34
N VAL A 203 10.41 7.88 4.02
CA VAL A 203 9.10 7.22 3.90
C VAL A 203 8.33 7.88 2.77
N TRP A 204 7.88 7.09 1.82
CA TRP A 204 7.09 7.48 0.68
C TRP A 204 5.66 7.01 0.84
N GLU A 205 4.69 7.85 0.47
CA GLU A 205 3.28 7.57 0.71
C GLU A 205 2.39 8.13 -0.42
N LEU A 206 1.31 7.39 -0.73
CA LEU A 206 0.20 7.84 -1.56
C LEU A 206 -1.07 7.07 -1.22
N PHE A 207 -2.17 7.78 -1.00
CA PHE A 207 -3.50 7.18 -0.98
C PHE A 207 -4.06 7.12 -2.41
N VAL A 208 -4.47 5.93 -2.86
CA VAL A 208 -5.04 5.73 -4.20
C VAL A 208 -6.51 5.32 -4.08
N PRO A 209 -7.45 6.25 -4.36
CA PRO A 209 -8.87 5.95 -4.36
C PRO A 209 -9.25 4.89 -5.39
N GLY A 210 -10.23 4.05 -5.06
CA GLY A 210 -10.73 3.01 -5.95
C GLY A 210 -9.88 1.76 -6.04
N VAL A 211 -8.75 1.71 -5.32
CA VAL A 211 -7.90 0.51 -5.21
C VAL A 211 -8.23 -0.19 -3.90
N GLY A 212 -8.56 -1.47 -3.93
CA GLY A 212 -9.03 -2.23 -2.78
C GLY A 212 -8.47 -3.65 -2.71
N ASP A 213 -9.18 -4.49 -1.97
CA ASP A 213 -8.80 -5.89 -1.74
C ASP A 213 -8.57 -6.65 -3.05
N GLY A 214 -7.51 -7.46 -3.07
CA GLY A 214 -7.13 -8.30 -4.21
C GLY A 214 -6.35 -7.59 -5.32
N GLU A 215 -6.21 -6.26 -5.28
CA GLU A 215 -5.42 -5.52 -6.27
C GLU A 215 -3.94 -5.85 -6.18
N ILE A 216 -3.32 -6.08 -7.35
CA ILE A 216 -1.89 -6.41 -7.46
C ILE A 216 -1.10 -5.13 -7.65
N TYR A 217 -0.01 -4.99 -6.90
CA TYR A 217 0.83 -3.80 -6.96
C TYR A 217 2.31 -4.09 -6.76
N LYS A 218 3.14 -3.11 -7.12
CA LYS A 218 4.57 -3.00 -6.77
C LYS A 218 4.94 -1.54 -6.57
N TYR A 219 6.13 -1.32 -6.01
CA TYR A 219 6.78 -0.02 -6.04
C TYR A 219 7.76 0.05 -7.20
N GLU A 220 7.66 1.10 -8.00
CA GLU A 220 8.64 1.48 -9.02
C GLU A 220 9.52 2.56 -8.39
N ILE A 221 10.80 2.24 -8.17
CA ILE A 221 11.74 3.06 -7.41
C ILE A 221 12.82 3.59 -8.35
N LEU A 222 12.96 4.92 -8.44
CA LEU A 222 14.14 5.55 -9.02
C LEU A 222 15.24 5.52 -7.94
N ASN A 223 16.08 4.51 -8.02
CA ASN A 223 17.03 4.15 -6.99
C ASN A 223 18.23 5.12 -6.88
N ALA A 224 19.06 4.94 -5.87
CA ALA A 224 20.28 5.75 -5.64
C ALA A 224 21.26 5.80 -6.82
N ASN A 225 21.16 4.86 -7.78
CA ASN A 225 21.98 4.82 -8.98
C ASN A 225 21.30 5.48 -10.20
N ASN A 226 20.15 6.16 -10.02
CA ASN A 226 19.30 6.71 -11.07
C ASN A 226 18.74 5.67 -12.05
N GLU A 227 18.43 4.46 -11.56
CA GLU A 227 17.81 3.40 -12.33
C GLU A 227 16.41 3.13 -11.80
N TRP A 228 15.44 2.91 -12.68
CA TRP A 228 14.12 2.45 -12.29
C TRP A 228 14.14 0.95 -12.02
N THR A 229 13.73 0.56 -10.83
CA THR A 229 13.59 -0.84 -10.39
C THR A 229 12.20 -1.09 -9.86
N MET A 230 11.64 -2.28 -10.13
CA MET A 230 10.37 -2.71 -9.57
C MET A 230 10.59 -3.63 -8.38
N LYS A 231 9.98 -3.28 -7.24
CA LYS A 231 10.10 -4.00 -5.96
C LYS A 231 8.74 -4.41 -5.43
N ALA A 232 8.65 -5.62 -4.87
CA ALA A 232 7.55 -6.00 -4.01
C ALA A 232 7.60 -5.18 -2.71
N ASP A 233 6.47 -5.07 -2.03
CA ASP A 233 6.38 -4.32 -0.79
C ASP A 233 7.05 -5.12 0.36
N PRO A 234 8.03 -4.56 1.06
CA PRO A 234 8.64 -5.23 2.21
C PRO A 234 7.66 -5.54 3.35
N MET A 235 6.53 -4.81 3.42
CA MET A 235 5.47 -4.98 4.41
C MET A 235 4.20 -5.60 3.82
N GLU A 236 4.29 -6.25 2.65
CA GLU A 236 3.14 -6.90 2.01
C GLU A 236 2.48 -7.91 2.95
N ARG A 237 1.16 -7.94 2.92
CA ARG A 237 0.36 -8.91 3.69
C ARG A 237 -0.01 -10.15 2.89
N SER A 238 0.05 -10.05 1.57
CA SER A 238 -0.19 -11.14 0.64
C SER A 238 0.63 -10.91 -0.63
N HIS A 239 0.91 -12.00 -1.32
CA HIS A 239 1.74 -12.04 -2.53
C HIS A 239 1.05 -12.85 -3.62
N GLU A 240 1.35 -12.56 -4.88
CA GLU A 240 0.95 -13.43 -5.98
C GLU A 240 1.61 -14.81 -5.87
N ILE A 241 0.90 -15.83 -6.35
CA ILE A 241 1.49 -17.19 -6.40
C ILE A 241 2.70 -17.19 -7.34
N PRO A 242 3.89 -17.61 -6.88
CA PRO A 242 5.07 -17.72 -7.72
C PRO A 242 4.85 -18.57 -8.98
N PRO A 243 5.44 -18.22 -10.13
CA PRO A 243 6.57 -17.31 -10.31
C PRO A 243 6.22 -15.83 -10.46
N ARG A 244 4.97 -15.43 -10.24
CA ARG A 244 4.61 -14.02 -10.19
C ARG A 244 5.20 -13.38 -8.94
N THR A 245 5.33 -12.05 -8.95
CA THR A 245 6.12 -11.33 -7.94
C THR A 245 5.48 -10.03 -7.48
N GLY A 246 4.17 -9.90 -7.64
CA GLY A 246 3.41 -8.75 -7.18
C GLY A 246 2.95 -8.94 -5.73
N SER A 247 2.95 -7.85 -4.99
CA SER A 247 2.26 -7.75 -3.70
C SER A 247 0.76 -7.62 -3.94
N VAL A 248 -0.05 -8.08 -3.01
CA VAL A 248 -1.51 -8.05 -3.11
C VAL A 248 -2.08 -7.26 -1.95
N VAL A 249 -2.98 -6.32 -2.24
CA VAL A 249 -3.72 -5.57 -1.23
C VAL A 249 -4.66 -6.50 -0.47
N VAL A 250 -4.70 -6.39 0.85
CA VAL A 250 -5.55 -7.21 1.71
C VAL A 250 -6.42 -6.31 2.60
N ASP A 251 -7.72 -6.48 2.49
CA ASP A 251 -8.72 -5.98 3.43
C ASP A 251 -9.32 -7.17 4.19
N SER A 252 -8.71 -7.51 5.32
CA SER A 252 -9.03 -8.73 6.07
C SER A 252 -10.42 -8.64 6.69
N GLU A 253 -11.25 -9.66 6.44
CA GLU A 253 -12.57 -9.83 7.02
C GLU A 253 -12.62 -10.93 8.10
N HIS A 254 -11.46 -11.50 8.49
CA HIS A 254 -11.40 -12.55 9.49
C HIS A 254 -11.78 -12.04 10.89
N GLU A 255 -12.76 -12.67 11.50
CA GLU A 255 -13.12 -12.49 12.90
C GLU A 255 -12.54 -13.63 13.73
N TRP A 256 -11.80 -13.29 14.81
CA TRP A 256 -11.21 -14.28 15.71
C TRP A 256 -12.25 -14.88 16.66
N HIS A 257 -12.12 -16.19 16.92
CA HIS A 257 -12.98 -16.94 17.86
C HIS A 257 -12.16 -17.61 18.98
N ASP A 258 -10.97 -17.07 19.25
CA ASP A 258 -9.97 -17.66 20.15
C ASP A 258 -9.90 -17.00 21.55
N GLU A 259 -10.90 -16.24 21.98
CA GLU A 259 -10.91 -15.50 23.25
C GLU A 259 -10.62 -16.42 24.46
N ALA A 260 -11.17 -17.65 24.45
CA ALA A 260 -10.94 -18.62 25.52
C ALA A 260 -9.46 -19.06 25.58
N TRP A 261 -8.84 -19.27 24.43
CA TRP A 261 -7.41 -19.55 24.31
C TRP A 261 -6.57 -18.38 24.82
N MET A 262 -6.85 -17.15 24.37
CA MET A 262 -6.12 -15.96 24.79
C MET A 262 -6.24 -15.69 26.28
N ALA A 263 -7.42 -15.87 26.88
CA ALA A 263 -7.61 -15.75 28.32
C ALA A 263 -6.82 -16.80 29.11
N LYS A 264 -6.82 -18.06 28.65
CA LYS A 264 -6.02 -19.13 29.26
C LYS A 264 -4.52 -18.84 29.14
N ARG A 265 -4.06 -18.44 27.97
CA ARG A 265 -2.66 -18.09 27.70
C ARG A 265 -2.16 -16.99 28.62
N ALA A 266 -2.95 -15.96 28.85
CA ALA A 266 -2.58 -14.81 29.68
C ALA A 266 -2.26 -15.17 31.15
N VAL A 267 -2.83 -16.28 31.67
CA VAL A 267 -2.66 -16.72 33.07
C VAL A 267 -1.81 -18.01 33.19
N THR A 268 -1.41 -18.61 32.07
CA THR A 268 -0.62 -19.84 32.06
C THR A 268 0.88 -19.49 32.03
N ASP A 269 1.66 -20.10 32.94
CA ASP A 269 3.11 -20.02 32.86
C ASP A 269 3.63 -21.04 31.82
N PRO A 270 4.17 -20.60 30.68
CA PRO A 270 4.62 -21.49 29.64
C PRO A 270 5.84 -22.33 30.02
N HIS A 271 6.55 -21.95 31.08
CA HIS A 271 7.78 -22.63 31.52
C HIS A 271 7.51 -23.78 32.50
N ASN A 272 6.35 -23.85 33.13
CA ASN A 272 6.02 -24.80 34.18
C ASN A 272 4.97 -25.86 33.81
N GLY A 273 4.61 -25.94 32.52
CA GLY A 273 3.65 -26.93 32.00
C GLY A 273 4.32 -27.99 31.10
N PRO A 274 3.66 -29.12 30.89
CA PRO A 274 4.10 -30.08 29.89
C PRO A 274 3.91 -29.47 28.50
N VAL A 275 4.93 -29.58 27.65
CA VAL A 275 4.93 -29.12 26.25
C VAL A 275 5.26 -30.29 25.36
N SER A 276 4.42 -30.54 24.35
CA SER A 276 4.63 -31.50 23.26
C SER A 276 4.34 -30.78 21.96
N ILE A 277 5.34 -30.65 21.08
CA ILE A 277 5.30 -29.88 19.83
C ILE A 277 5.25 -30.82 18.66
N TYR A 278 4.32 -30.58 17.74
CA TYR A 278 4.28 -31.26 16.43
C TYR A 278 4.78 -30.29 15.36
N GLU A 279 5.99 -30.52 14.89
CA GLU A 279 6.57 -29.74 13.79
C GLU A 279 6.00 -30.21 12.45
N VAL A 280 5.60 -29.29 11.58
CA VAL A 280 4.94 -29.61 10.30
C VAL A 280 5.37 -28.68 9.17
N HIS A 281 5.72 -29.29 8.04
CA HIS A 281 5.84 -28.60 6.76
C HIS A 281 4.48 -28.64 6.05
N ALA A 282 3.76 -27.52 6.05
CA ALA A 282 2.36 -27.44 5.62
C ALA A 282 2.16 -27.92 4.17
N GLY A 283 3.07 -27.56 3.26
CA GLY A 283 2.97 -27.89 1.83
C GLY A 283 3.20 -29.36 1.47
N SER A 284 3.69 -30.21 2.41
CA SER A 284 3.98 -31.63 2.15
C SER A 284 3.45 -32.58 3.21
N TRP A 285 2.71 -32.10 4.22
CA TRP A 285 2.22 -32.93 5.31
C TRP A 285 1.34 -34.08 4.85
N ARG A 286 0.39 -33.81 3.94
CA ARG A 286 -0.44 -34.84 3.29
C ARG A 286 -0.71 -34.48 1.83
N LYS A 287 -0.76 -35.44 0.97
CA LYS A 287 -1.00 -35.28 -0.49
C LYS A 287 -2.41 -34.81 -0.84
N ASP A 288 -3.36 -34.98 0.07
CA ASP A 288 -4.77 -34.63 -0.07
C ASP A 288 -5.11 -33.31 0.68
N VAL A 289 -4.11 -32.48 0.97
CA VAL A 289 -4.22 -31.15 1.57
C VAL A 289 -3.59 -30.14 0.61
N HIS A 290 -4.36 -29.12 0.20
CA HIS A 290 -3.95 -28.19 -0.84
C HIS A 290 -4.00 -26.73 -0.39
N ASN A 291 -4.60 -26.43 0.76
CA ASN A 291 -4.76 -25.08 1.28
C ASN A 291 -4.87 -25.07 2.81
N TYR A 292 -4.80 -23.87 3.39
CA TYR A 292 -4.85 -23.67 4.85
C TYR A 292 -6.14 -24.18 5.49
N ARG A 293 -7.29 -24.06 4.81
CA ARG A 293 -8.58 -24.53 5.36
C ARG A 293 -8.65 -26.06 5.39
N GLU A 294 -8.25 -26.72 4.31
CA GLU A 294 -8.13 -28.20 4.30
C GLU A 294 -7.09 -28.69 5.31
N LEU A 295 -6.01 -27.92 5.50
CA LEU A 295 -5.02 -28.22 6.53
C LEU A 295 -5.65 -28.14 7.93
N ALA A 296 -6.43 -27.10 8.22
CA ALA A 296 -7.16 -27.00 9.49
C ALA A 296 -8.08 -28.19 9.73
N ASP A 297 -8.90 -28.55 8.74
CA ASP A 297 -9.87 -29.64 8.86
C ASP A 297 -9.23 -31.01 9.20
N LYS A 298 -7.98 -31.21 8.80
CA LYS A 298 -7.29 -32.50 8.97
C LYS A 298 -6.20 -32.49 10.03
N LEU A 299 -5.45 -31.40 10.15
CA LEU A 299 -4.35 -31.30 11.11
C LEU A 299 -4.88 -31.13 12.55
N VAL A 300 -5.89 -30.27 12.75
CA VAL A 300 -6.42 -29.98 14.09
C VAL A 300 -6.90 -31.25 14.80
N PRO A 301 -7.81 -32.07 14.23
CA PRO A 301 -8.22 -33.30 14.89
C PRO A 301 -7.07 -34.30 15.07
N TYR A 302 -6.14 -34.39 14.13
CA TYR A 302 -4.98 -35.28 14.22
C TYR A 302 -4.09 -34.92 15.42
N VAL A 303 -3.65 -33.67 15.56
CA VAL A 303 -2.76 -33.27 16.65
C VAL A 303 -3.45 -33.27 18.00
N ALA A 304 -4.77 -33.04 18.04
CA ALA A 304 -5.57 -33.17 19.25
C ALA A 304 -5.70 -34.62 19.72
N GLU A 305 -5.95 -35.57 18.81
CA GLU A 305 -6.04 -37.01 19.11
C GLU A 305 -4.70 -37.57 19.60
N GLU A 306 -3.58 -37.16 18.97
CA GLU A 306 -2.22 -37.56 19.36
C GLU A 306 -1.74 -36.89 20.67
N GLY A 307 -2.45 -35.88 21.18
CA GLY A 307 -2.19 -35.23 22.46
C GLY A 307 -1.06 -34.19 22.42
N PHE A 308 -0.77 -33.60 21.29
CA PHE A 308 0.17 -32.49 21.19
C PHE A 308 -0.44 -31.20 21.78
N THR A 309 0.42 -30.39 22.39
CA THR A 309 0.02 -29.11 22.98
C THR A 309 0.22 -27.95 22.02
N HIS A 310 1.12 -28.08 21.06
CA HIS A 310 1.48 -27.04 20.08
C HIS A 310 1.72 -27.66 18.71
N VAL A 311 1.47 -26.85 17.68
CA VAL A 311 1.95 -27.08 16.32
C VAL A 311 3.01 -26.03 16.03
N GLU A 312 4.16 -26.47 15.52
CA GLU A 312 5.20 -25.60 14.98
C GLU A 312 5.19 -25.71 13.46
N PHE A 313 4.89 -24.61 12.80
CA PHE A 313 5.00 -24.56 11.35
C PHE A 313 6.41 -24.21 10.94
N MET A 314 7.03 -25.07 10.13
CA MET A 314 8.21 -24.69 9.34
C MET A 314 7.87 -23.42 8.55
N PRO A 315 8.86 -22.62 8.12
CA PRO A 315 8.60 -21.24 7.67
C PRO A 315 7.44 -21.14 6.67
N LEU A 316 6.43 -20.35 7.00
CA LEU A 316 5.27 -20.05 6.16
C LEU A 316 5.35 -18.66 5.54
N ALA A 317 6.41 -17.90 5.78
CA ALA A 317 6.63 -16.63 5.11
C ALA A 317 6.76 -16.83 3.60
N GLU A 318 6.27 -15.88 2.81
CA GLU A 318 6.29 -15.97 1.35
C GLU A 318 7.71 -16.13 0.79
N HIS A 319 7.86 -17.04 -0.16
CA HIS A 319 9.15 -17.41 -0.76
C HIS A 319 8.99 -17.90 -2.21
N PRO A 320 9.92 -17.57 -3.12
CA PRO A 320 9.76 -17.90 -4.54
C PRO A 320 10.05 -19.37 -4.86
N PHE A 321 10.92 -20.01 -4.09
CA PHE A 321 11.41 -21.38 -4.35
C PHE A 321 10.88 -22.38 -3.32
N SER A 322 9.88 -23.15 -3.70
CA SER A 322 9.25 -24.17 -2.82
C SER A 322 10.24 -25.21 -2.26
N GLY A 323 11.33 -25.50 -2.97
CA GLY A 323 12.38 -26.41 -2.52
C GLY A 323 13.19 -25.89 -1.33
N SER A 324 13.09 -24.62 -1.00
CA SER A 324 13.70 -24.03 0.20
C SER A 324 12.93 -24.32 1.49
N TRP A 325 11.69 -24.84 1.39
CA TRP A 325 10.77 -25.08 2.51
C TRP A 325 10.46 -23.79 3.31
N GLY A 326 10.51 -22.64 2.66
CA GLY A 326 10.29 -21.34 3.29
C GLY A 326 11.53 -20.71 3.95
N TYR A 327 12.71 -21.32 3.82
CA TYR A 327 13.95 -20.75 4.38
C TYR A 327 14.63 -19.69 3.50
N GLN A 328 14.07 -19.38 2.32
CA GLN A 328 14.52 -18.30 1.44
C GLN A 328 13.40 -17.25 1.26
N VAL A 329 13.18 -16.48 2.31
CA VAL A 329 12.05 -15.56 2.44
C VAL A 329 12.21 -14.34 1.54
N THR A 330 11.14 -13.95 0.82
CA THR A 330 11.04 -12.70 0.08
C THR A 330 9.97 -11.77 0.61
N GLY A 331 8.89 -12.30 1.23
CA GLY A 331 7.81 -11.55 1.85
C GLY A 331 7.64 -11.91 3.32
N TYR A 332 8.27 -11.15 4.21
CA TYR A 332 8.34 -11.47 5.65
C TYR A 332 6.99 -11.36 6.38
N TYR A 333 6.06 -10.57 5.88
CA TYR A 333 4.75 -10.33 6.49
C TYR A 333 3.59 -10.98 5.72
N ALA A 334 3.90 -11.65 4.60
CA ALA A 334 2.95 -12.46 3.84
C ALA A 334 3.12 -13.94 4.17
N VAL A 335 2.02 -14.69 4.14
CA VAL A 335 2.05 -16.15 4.23
C VAL A 335 2.22 -16.78 2.85
N ASP A 336 2.68 -18.04 2.78
CA ASP A 336 2.85 -18.81 1.53
C ASP A 336 1.54 -18.81 0.73
N SER A 337 1.53 -18.05 -0.33
CA SER A 337 0.37 -17.82 -1.22
C SER A 337 -0.11 -19.08 -1.94
N ARG A 338 0.73 -20.11 -2.05
CA ARG A 338 0.37 -21.41 -2.65
C ARG A 338 -0.70 -22.15 -1.85
N LEU A 339 -0.78 -21.84 -0.54
CA LEU A 339 -1.73 -22.48 0.38
C LEU A 339 -2.98 -21.64 0.65
N GLY A 340 -3.01 -20.40 0.20
CA GLY A 340 -4.14 -19.48 0.40
C GLY A 340 -3.73 -18.10 0.88
N GLY A 341 -4.72 -17.28 1.18
CA GLY A 341 -4.51 -15.91 1.67
C GLY A 341 -4.35 -15.82 3.19
N PRO A 342 -4.10 -14.59 3.68
CA PRO A 342 -3.94 -14.33 5.13
C PRO A 342 -5.13 -14.79 5.97
N ASP A 343 -6.36 -14.60 5.49
CA ASP A 343 -7.56 -14.98 6.24
C ASP A 343 -7.76 -16.49 6.32
N ASP A 344 -7.28 -17.24 5.33
CA ASP A 344 -7.25 -18.71 5.39
C ASP A 344 -6.25 -19.22 6.43
N PHE A 345 -5.10 -18.54 6.53
CA PHE A 345 -4.11 -18.87 7.56
C PHE A 345 -4.61 -18.48 8.96
N LYS A 346 -5.24 -17.33 9.13
CA LYS A 346 -5.88 -16.94 10.40
C LYS A 346 -6.95 -17.96 10.80
N TYR A 347 -7.75 -18.44 9.87
CA TYR A 347 -8.71 -19.52 10.11
C TYR A 347 -8.05 -20.80 10.66
N LEU A 348 -6.91 -21.22 10.10
CA LEU A 348 -6.15 -22.36 10.61
C LEU A 348 -5.68 -22.13 12.06
N VAL A 349 -5.12 -20.95 12.35
CA VAL A 349 -4.65 -20.59 13.69
C VAL A 349 -5.83 -20.58 14.68
N ASP A 350 -6.94 -19.98 14.29
CA ASP A 350 -8.16 -19.90 15.09
C ASP A 350 -8.69 -21.30 15.47
N LYS A 351 -8.74 -22.22 14.48
CA LYS A 351 -9.16 -23.60 14.73
C LYS A 351 -8.19 -24.39 15.63
N LEU A 352 -6.89 -24.14 15.57
CA LEU A 352 -5.93 -24.70 16.51
C LEU A 352 -6.15 -24.16 17.93
N HIS A 353 -6.36 -22.86 18.06
CA HIS A 353 -6.64 -22.21 19.35
C HIS A 353 -7.97 -22.69 19.95
N GLU A 354 -9.05 -22.81 19.17
CA GLU A 354 -10.32 -23.39 19.61
C GLU A 354 -10.14 -24.82 20.15
N ALA A 355 -9.24 -25.61 19.55
CA ALA A 355 -8.91 -26.95 20.03
C ALA A 355 -7.97 -26.97 21.24
N GLY A 356 -7.55 -25.82 21.74
CA GLY A 356 -6.63 -25.67 22.87
C GLY A 356 -5.16 -25.93 22.52
N ILE A 357 -4.80 -25.85 21.24
CA ILE A 357 -3.46 -26.11 20.70
C ILE A 357 -2.80 -24.77 20.36
N GLY A 358 -1.57 -24.55 20.84
CA GLY A 358 -0.78 -23.36 20.53
C GLY A 358 -0.11 -23.45 19.16
N VAL A 359 0.18 -22.29 18.59
CA VAL A 359 0.88 -22.18 17.30
C VAL A 359 2.23 -21.53 17.50
N ILE A 360 3.26 -22.15 16.94
CA ILE A 360 4.62 -21.63 16.87
C ILE A 360 4.94 -21.41 15.39
N MET A 361 5.48 -20.22 15.08
CA MET A 361 5.94 -19.88 13.75
C MET A 361 7.46 -19.90 13.70
N ASP A 362 8.03 -20.68 12.79
CA ASP A 362 9.46 -20.61 12.51
C ASP A 362 9.75 -19.29 11.75
N TRP A 363 10.58 -18.45 12.36
CA TRP A 363 10.95 -17.13 11.88
C TRP A 363 12.38 -17.10 11.38
N VAL A 364 12.58 -16.75 10.10
CA VAL A 364 13.87 -16.76 9.42
C VAL A 364 14.31 -15.33 9.08
N PRO A 365 14.86 -14.55 10.02
CA PRO A 365 15.16 -13.13 9.81
C PRO A 365 16.46 -12.88 9.03
N ALA A 366 17.26 -13.92 8.76
CA ALA A 366 18.55 -13.83 8.08
C ALA A 366 18.47 -14.41 6.66
N HIS A 367 19.50 -14.11 5.85
CA HIS A 367 19.77 -14.71 4.53
C HIS A 367 18.60 -14.74 3.53
N PHE A 368 18.02 -13.59 3.21
CA PHE A 368 17.05 -13.51 2.12
C PHE A 368 17.74 -13.68 0.73
N PRO A 369 17.03 -14.21 -0.28
CA PRO A 369 17.58 -14.38 -1.62
C PRO A 369 17.74 -13.04 -2.36
N LYS A 370 18.65 -12.99 -3.34
CA LYS A 370 18.95 -11.78 -4.13
C LYS A 370 18.01 -11.60 -5.33
N ASP A 371 16.76 -12.02 -5.21
CA ASP A 371 15.76 -11.80 -6.26
C ASP A 371 15.56 -10.30 -6.52
N ALA A 372 15.53 -9.93 -7.80
CA ALA A 372 15.50 -8.53 -8.22
C ALA A 372 14.28 -7.76 -7.68
N PHE A 373 13.16 -8.44 -7.45
CA PHE A 373 11.93 -7.86 -6.92
C PHE A 373 11.89 -7.73 -5.39
N ALA A 374 12.82 -8.41 -4.67
CA ALA A 374 12.82 -8.53 -3.22
C ALA A 374 13.75 -7.50 -2.54
N LEU A 375 14.20 -7.79 -1.31
CA LEU A 375 14.89 -6.85 -0.43
C LEU A 375 16.31 -6.48 -0.86
N GLY A 376 17.00 -7.34 -1.63
CA GLY A 376 18.38 -7.10 -2.07
C GLY A 376 18.49 -5.78 -2.83
N ARG A 377 19.36 -4.88 -2.37
CA ARG A 377 19.54 -3.56 -2.97
C ARG A 377 18.22 -2.81 -3.20
N PHE A 378 17.36 -2.79 -2.21
CA PHE A 378 15.96 -2.37 -2.34
C PHE A 378 15.80 -0.98 -2.99
N ASP A 379 16.53 0.02 -2.52
CA ASP A 379 16.57 1.37 -3.08
C ASP A 379 17.88 1.68 -3.85
N GLY A 380 18.56 0.62 -4.31
CA GLY A 380 19.88 0.70 -4.96
C GLY A 380 21.05 0.60 -3.98
N THR A 381 20.77 0.67 -2.68
CA THR A 381 21.75 0.54 -1.60
C THR A 381 21.53 -0.74 -0.77
N PRO A 382 22.49 -1.18 0.03
CA PRO A 382 22.32 -2.30 0.95
C PRO A 382 21.47 -1.90 2.16
N LEU A 383 20.17 -1.64 1.95
CA LEU A 383 19.26 -1.15 2.98
C LEU A 383 18.97 -2.20 4.07
N TYR A 384 18.77 -3.45 3.66
CA TYR A 384 18.43 -4.58 4.54
C TYR A 384 19.61 -5.56 4.72
N GLU A 385 20.81 -5.24 4.27
CA GLU A 385 21.99 -6.08 4.28
C GLU A 385 23.24 -5.29 4.69
N ASP A 386 24.30 -5.96 5.15
CA ASP A 386 25.56 -5.27 5.44
C ASP A 386 26.23 -4.82 4.11
N PRO A 387 26.71 -3.57 4.02
CA PRO A 387 27.39 -3.07 2.82
C PRO A 387 28.72 -3.79 2.52
N ASP A 388 29.36 -4.38 3.52
CA ASP A 388 30.57 -5.18 3.35
C ASP A 388 30.19 -6.60 2.90
N PRO A 389 30.54 -7.04 1.67
CA PRO A 389 30.22 -8.37 1.17
C PRO A 389 30.73 -9.51 2.05
N MET A 390 31.81 -9.28 2.82
CA MET A 390 32.34 -10.30 3.75
C MET A 390 31.40 -10.57 4.94
N ARG A 391 30.49 -9.66 5.22
CA ARG A 391 29.50 -9.75 6.30
C ARG A 391 28.08 -9.88 5.79
N GLY A 392 27.79 -9.28 4.64
CA GLY A 392 26.46 -9.26 4.02
C GLY A 392 26.13 -10.49 3.17
N GLU A 393 27.13 -11.33 2.84
CA GLU A 393 26.91 -12.47 1.95
C GLU A 393 27.30 -13.80 2.63
N HIS A 394 26.62 -14.86 2.25
CA HIS A 394 26.93 -16.24 2.61
C HIS A 394 27.52 -16.97 1.40
N PRO A 395 28.86 -16.92 1.19
CA PRO A 395 29.48 -17.42 -0.05
C PRO A 395 29.20 -18.89 -0.36
N ASP A 396 28.97 -19.70 0.70
CA ASP A 396 28.71 -21.14 0.56
C ASP A 396 27.27 -21.44 0.09
N TRP A 397 26.39 -20.44 0.07
CA TRP A 397 24.96 -20.61 -0.29
C TRP A 397 24.59 -19.95 -1.63
N GLY A 398 25.50 -19.21 -2.22
CA GLY A 398 25.32 -18.56 -3.52
C GLY A 398 24.86 -17.12 -3.48
#